data_387935487f8cf16f426b79d607dc4e63
#
_entry.id   387935487f8cf16f426b79d607dc4e63
#
_cell.length_a   1.000
_cell.length_b   1.000
_cell.length_c   1.000
_cell.angle_alpha   90.00
_cell.angle_beta   90.00
_cell.angle_gamma   90.00
#
_symmetry.space_group_name_H-M   'P 1'
#
loop_
_entity.id
_entity.type
_entity.pdbx_description
1 polymer ?
#
loop_
_entity_poly.entity_id
_entity_poly.type
_entity_poly.pdbx_seq_one_letter_code
_entity_poly.pdbx_strand_id
1 'polypeptide(L)'
;MTNYGIIGCGMMGHEHLSNIALLDGTNIAAIYEPDREMAASAFKAAPNAIMATSIEHLLSVSNLDCLVIASPNHCHMAQMQQIAGSRSLPLLVEKPLFTAVEDQSAILQFSKTYPSPVWVAMEYRYMPPVAALIDRAEDATGGIKMLTIREHRFPFLRKVGNWNRFNEN
;
A
#
# COMPACT_ATOMS: atom_id res chain seq x y z
N MET A 1 -19.39 8.62 2.22
CA MET A 1 -18.32 8.20 3.15
C MET A 1 -17.58 7.07 2.48
N THR A 2 -16.25 7.20 2.32
CA THR A 2 -15.41 6.19 1.65
C THR A 2 -14.90 5.19 2.67
N ASN A 3 -15.16 3.90 2.45
CA ASN A 3 -14.84 2.81 3.35
C ASN A 3 -13.59 2.07 2.87
N TYR A 4 -12.54 2.13 3.66
CA TYR A 4 -11.26 1.50 3.37
C TYR A 4 -11.16 0.11 4.00
N GLY A 5 -10.62 -0.85 3.25
CA GLY A 5 -10.08 -2.09 3.79
C GLY A 5 -8.55 -2.02 3.83
N ILE A 6 -7.94 -2.52 4.91
CA ILE A 6 -6.48 -2.52 5.06
C ILE A 6 -5.97 -3.96 5.17
N ILE A 7 -4.95 -4.28 4.39
CA ILE A 7 -4.24 -5.56 4.41
C ILE A 7 -2.81 -5.32 4.85
N GLY A 8 -2.47 -5.78 6.06
CA GLY A 8 -1.18 -5.55 6.70
C GLY A 8 -1.14 -4.27 7.54
N CYS A 9 -0.83 -4.39 8.81
CA CYS A 9 -0.78 -3.29 9.78
C CYS A 9 0.58 -3.19 10.48
N GLY A 10 1.66 -3.43 9.75
CA GLY A 10 3.00 -3.04 10.15
C GLY A 10 3.15 -1.51 10.19
N MET A 11 4.39 -1.03 10.21
CA MET A 11 4.69 0.41 10.28
C MET A 11 3.92 1.22 9.21
N MET A 12 3.96 0.79 7.94
CA MET A 12 3.27 1.51 6.86
C MET A 12 1.74 1.38 6.95
N GLY A 13 1.23 0.21 7.37
CA GLY A 13 -0.21 0.05 7.59
C GLY A 13 -0.73 0.99 8.67
N HIS A 14 -0.01 1.17 9.77
CA HIS A 14 -0.33 2.17 10.80
C HIS A 14 -0.27 3.61 10.29
N GLU A 15 0.70 3.92 9.43
CA GLU A 15 0.78 5.22 8.76
C GLU A 15 -0.48 5.48 7.92
N HIS A 16 -0.90 4.49 7.11
CA HIS A 16 -2.14 4.60 6.34
C HIS A 16 -3.38 4.73 7.21
N LEU A 17 -3.50 3.96 8.31
CA LEU A 17 -4.60 4.12 9.27
C LEU A 17 -4.67 5.55 9.81
N SER A 18 -3.53 6.11 10.20
CA SER A 18 -3.43 7.48 10.73
C SER A 18 -3.78 8.52 9.68
N ASN A 19 -3.29 8.36 8.45
CA ASN A 19 -3.55 9.29 7.35
C ASN A 19 -5.02 9.27 6.90
N ILE A 20 -5.63 8.08 6.82
CA ILE A 20 -7.06 7.96 6.49
C ILE A 20 -7.92 8.62 7.56
N ALA A 21 -7.56 8.49 8.84
CA ALA A 21 -8.30 9.12 9.93
C ALA A 21 -8.30 10.66 9.89
N LEU A 22 -7.36 11.27 9.15
CA LEU A 22 -7.30 12.73 8.94
C LEU A 22 -8.17 13.21 7.77
N LEU A 23 -8.71 12.30 6.96
CA LEU A 23 -9.50 12.65 5.79
C LEU A 23 -10.99 12.73 6.14
N ASP A 24 -11.64 13.82 5.76
CA ASP A 24 -13.08 13.96 5.94
C ASP A 24 -13.86 12.95 5.10
N GLY A 25 -14.92 12.40 5.68
CA GLY A 25 -15.80 11.50 4.96
C GLY A 25 -15.22 10.11 4.68
N THR A 26 -14.22 9.68 5.45
CA THR A 26 -13.60 8.36 5.34
C THR A 26 -13.88 7.49 6.57
N ASN A 27 -13.71 6.18 6.41
CA ASN A 27 -13.85 5.20 7.47
C ASN A 27 -12.98 3.97 7.18
N ILE A 28 -12.40 3.37 8.20
CA ILE A 28 -11.77 2.06 8.11
C ILE A 28 -12.84 1.01 8.40
N ALA A 29 -13.31 0.32 7.37
CA ALA A 29 -14.39 -0.65 7.51
C ALA A 29 -13.89 -2.05 7.91
N ALA A 30 -12.72 -2.46 7.42
CA ALA A 30 -12.16 -3.76 7.73
C ALA A 30 -10.63 -3.77 7.72
N ILE A 31 -10.03 -4.61 8.55
CA ILE A 31 -8.59 -4.80 8.64
C ILE A 31 -8.28 -6.30 8.63
N TYR A 32 -7.30 -6.70 7.83
CA TYR A 32 -6.67 -8.02 7.90
C TYR A 32 -5.20 -7.90 8.27
N GLU A 33 -4.85 -8.45 9.44
CA GLU A 33 -3.48 -8.53 9.94
C GLU A 33 -3.30 -9.88 10.65
N PRO A 34 -2.42 -10.76 10.15
CA PRO A 34 -2.23 -12.09 10.73
C PRO A 34 -1.44 -12.08 12.05
N ASP A 35 -0.59 -11.07 12.28
CA ASP A 35 0.13 -10.93 13.54
C ASP A 35 -0.79 -10.39 14.64
N ARG A 36 -0.87 -11.10 15.76
CA ARG A 36 -1.81 -10.78 16.84
C ARG A 36 -1.50 -9.45 17.55
N GLU A 37 -0.24 -9.12 17.71
CA GLU A 37 0.16 -7.87 18.39
C GLU A 37 -0.10 -6.68 17.48
N MET A 38 0.23 -6.79 16.20
CA MET A 38 -0.06 -5.77 15.20
C MET A 38 -1.58 -5.60 15.01
N ALA A 39 -2.35 -6.70 14.96
CA ALA A 39 -3.80 -6.64 14.88
C ALA A 39 -4.42 -5.94 16.09
N ALA A 40 -3.94 -6.22 17.30
CA ALA A 40 -4.41 -5.55 18.51
C ALA A 40 -4.06 -4.04 18.52
N SER A 41 -2.90 -3.68 17.97
CA SER A 41 -2.50 -2.29 17.80
C SER A 41 -3.38 -1.58 16.76
N ALA A 42 -3.63 -2.21 15.62
CA ALA A 42 -4.50 -1.70 14.57
C ALA A 42 -5.95 -1.49 15.05
N PHE A 43 -6.47 -2.45 15.84
CA PHE A 43 -7.79 -2.32 16.44
C PHE A 43 -7.91 -1.11 17.37
N LYS A 44 -6.85 -0.79 18.13
CA LYS A 44 -6.85 0.44 18.95
C LYS A 44 -6.92 1.71 18.12
N ALA A 45 -6.27 1.72 16.95
CA ALA A 45 -6.29 2.86 16.04
C ALA A 45 -7.63 2.99 15.27
N ALA A 46 -8.29 1.87 15.00
CA ALA A 46 -9.57 1.83 14.27
C ALA A 46 -10.56 0.87 14.97
N PRO A 47 -11.11 1.24 16.14
CA PRO A 47 -11.90 0.33 16.97
C PRO A 47 -13.25 -0.08 16.36
N ASN A 48 -13.72 0.62 15.36
CA ASN A 48 -14.96 0.31 14.64
C ASN A 48 -14.75 -0.59 13.43
N ALA A 49 -13.50 -0.90 13.07
CA ALA A 49 -13.19 -1.75 11.93
C ALA A 49 -13.47 -3.23 12.26
N ILE A 50 -13.95 -3.95 11.26
CA ILE A 50 -14.06 -5.41 11.34
C ILE A 50 -12.65 -6.00 11.26
N MET A 51 -12.22 -6.71 12.29
CA MET A 51 -10.97 -7.47 12.26
C MET A 51 -11.19 -8.78 11.52
N ALA A 52 -10.77 -8.79 10.25
CA ALA A 52 -10.96 -9.94 9.38
C ALA A 52 -9.94 -11.04 9.71
N THR A 53 -10.39 -12.29 9.65
CA THR A 53 -9.55 -13.48 9.93
C THR A 53 -8.82 -13.99 8.68
N SER A 54 -9.21 -13.51 7.50
CA SER A 54 -8.57 -13.80 6.20
C SER A 54 -8.86 -12.67 5.21
N ILE A 55 -8.18 -12.69 4.07
CA ILE A 55 -8.46 -11.74 2.97
C ILE A 55 -9.86 -11.98 2.41
N GLU A 56 -10.32 -13.22 2.29
CA GLU A 56 -11.69 -13.54 1.85
C GLU A 56 -12.72 -12.95 2.81
N HIS A 57 -12.47 -13.05 4.12
CA HIS A 57 -13.35 -12.44 5.13
C HIS A 57 -13.37 -10.93 4.97
N LEU A 58 -12.21 -10.28 4.78
CA LEU A 58 -12.15 -8.85 4.51
C LEU A 58 -12.95 -8.49 3.25
N LEU A 59 -12.77 -9.23 2.15
CA LEU A 59 -13.46 -9.01 0.89
C LEU A 59 -14.97 -9.29 0.96
N SER A 60 -15.44 -10.05 1.94
CA SER A 60 -16.88 -10.29 2.17
C SER A 60 -17.60 -9.09 2.79
N VAL A 61 -16.88 -8.11 3.33
CA VAL A 61 -17.45 -6.88 3.86
C VAL A 61 -18.04 -6.05 2.72
N SER A 62 -19.35 -5.92 2.69
CA SER A 62 -20.11 -5.45 1.52
C SER A 62 -19.86 -3.97 1.18
N ASN A 63 -19.62 -3.14 2.19
CA ASN A 63 -19.49 -1.68 2.05
C ASN A 63 -18.06 -1.19 1.80
N LEU A 64 -17.13 -2.04 1.38
CA LEU A 64 -15.78 -1.63 0.99
C LEU A 64 -15.81 -0.88 -0.34
N ASP A 65 -15.16 0.29 -0.38
CA ASP A 65 -15.00 1.12 -1.57
C ASP A 65 -13.59 1.00 -2.18
N CYS A 66 -12.57 0.74 -1.36
CA CYS A 66 -11.18 0.60 -1.80
C CYS A 66 -10.34 -0.19 -0.79
N LEU A 67 -9.17 -0.64 -1.22
CA LEU A 67 -8.23 -1.40 -0.40
C LEU A 67 -6.84 -0.75 -0.39
N VAL A 68 -6.19 -0.84 0.77
CA VAL A 68 -4.77 -0.53 0.93
C VAL A 68 -4.03 -1.83 1.25
N ILE A 69 -2.99 -2.13 0.48
CA ILE A 69 -2.10 -3.27 0.71
C ILE A 69 -0.78 -2.73 1.25
N ALA A 70 -0.53 -2.97 2.53
CA ALA A 70 0.67 -2.55 3.26
C ALA A 70 1.34 -3.72 4.00
N SER A 71 1.11 -4.92 3.52
CA SER A 71 1.71 -6.19 3.96
C SER A 71 3.21 -6.27 3.60
N PRO A 72 3.92 -7.32 4.00
CA PRO A 72 5.28 -7.56 3.51
C PRO A 72 5.38 -7.61 1.99
N ASN A 73 6.45 -7.04 1.44
CA ASN A 73 6.63 -6.83 0.00
C ASN A 73 6.37 -8.06 -0.87
N HIS A 74 6.84 -9.23 -0.42
CA HIS A 74 6.68 -10.50 -1.14
C HIS A 74 5.24 -11.02 -1.19
N CYS A 75 4.34 -10.45 -0.40
CA CYS A 75 2.93 -10.84 -0.38
C CYS A 75 2.08 -10.07 -1.41
N HIS A 76 2.54 -8.91 -1.89
CA HIS A 76 1.72 -7.98 -2.66
C HIS A 76 1.10 -8.63 -3.89
N MET A 77 1.91 -9.31 -4.72
CA MET A 77 1.42 -9.90 -5.97
C MET A 77 0.35 -10.97 -5.73
N ALA A 78 0.59 -11.89 -4.80
CA ALA A 78 -0.36 -12.94 -4.45
C ALA A 78 -1.69 -12.36 -3.92
N GLN A 79 -1.61 -11.33 -3.09
CA GLN A 79 -2.79 -10.66 -2.54
C GLN A 79 -3.58 -9.90 -3.62
N MET A 80 -2.90 -9.22 -4.53
CA MET A 80 -3.55 -8.57 -5.68
C MET A 80 -4.28 -9.59 -6.55
N GLN A 81 -3.68 -10.74 -6.84
CA GLN A 81 -4.31 -11.82 -7.61
C GLN A 81 -5.53 -12.40 -6.88
N GLN A 82 -5.42 -12.60 -5.57
CA GLN A 82 -6.53 -13.07 -4.74
C GLN A 82 -7.71 -12.09 -4.75
N ILE A 83 -7.43 -10.79 -4.64
CA ILE A 83 -8.45 -9.74 -4.74
C ILE A 83 -9.11 -9.75 -6.12
N ALA A 84 -8.32 -9.83 -7.19
CA ALA A 84 -8.82 -9.86 -8.56
C ALA A 84 -9.74 -11.07 -8.84
N GLY A 85 -9.50 -12.19 -8.19
CA GLY A 85 -10.35 -13.37 -8.27
C GLY A 85 -11.69 -13.27 -7.52
N SER A 86 -11.87 -12.22 -6.71
CA SER A 86 -13.05 -12.03 -5.86
C SER A 86 -13.82 -10.74 -6.16
N ARG A 87 -13.16 -9.59 -6.01
CA ARG A 87 -13.78 -8.26 -6.19
C ARG A 87 -12.84 -7.31 -6.90
N SER A 88 -13.41 -6.48 -7.76
CA SER A 88 -12.66 -5.42 -8.45
C SER A 88 -12.80 -4.10 -7.68
N LEU A 89 -11.97 -3.91 -6.67
CA LEU A 89 -11.93 -2.68 -5.89
C LEU A 89 -10.71 -1.83 -6.28
N PRO A 90 -10.79 -0.50 -6.22
CA PRO A 90 -9.60 0.36 -6.29
C PRO A 90 -8.55 -0.06 -5.26
N LEU A 91 -7.27 -0.11 -5.69
CA LEU A 91 -6.17 -0.55 -4.84
C LEU A 91 -5.13 0.57 -4.68
N LEU A 92 -4.66 0.77 -3.46
CA LEU A 92 -3.39 1.41 -3.17
C LEU A 92 -2.44 0.35 -2.64
N VAL A 93 -1.32 0.12 -3.32
CA VAL A 93 -0.36 -0.93 -2.96
C VAL A 93 0.97 -0.29 -2.58
N GLU A 94 1.52 -0.69 -1.44
CA GLU A 94 2.85 -0.24 -1.03
C GLU A 94 3.94 -0.70 -2.02
N LYS A 95 5.00 0.09 -2.05
CA LYS A 95 6.19 -0.22 -2.85
C LYS A 95 7.13 -1.20 -2.11
N PRO A 96 7.86 -2.03 -2.85
CA PRO A 96 7.73 -2.29 -4.28
C PRO A 96 6.48 -3.11 -4.58
N LEU A 97 5.93 -2.95 -5.78
CA LEU A 97 4.71 -3.65 -6.20
C LEU A 97 4.90 -5.18 -6.21
N PHE A 98 6.10 -5.63 -6.56
CA PHE A 98 6.53 -7.03 -6.53
C PHE A 98 8.03 -7.12 -6.22
N THR A 99 8.52 -8.28 -5.81
CA THR A 99 9.90 -8.49 -5.37
C THR A 99 10.70 -9.44 -6.27
N ALA A 100 10.02 -10.28 -7.04
CA ALA A 100 10.65 -11.26 -7.91
C ALA A 100 10.52 -10.85 -9.40
N VAL A 101 11.55 -11.07 -10.19
CA VAL A 101 11.53 -10.77 -11.65
C VAL A 101 10.48 -11.64 -12.35
N GLU A 102 10.23 -12.83 -11.85
CA GLU A 102 9.23 -13.79 -12.32
C GLU A 102 7.80 -13.22 -12.27
N ASP A 103 7.55 -12.28 -11.35
CA ASP A 103 6.25 -11.64 -11.20
C ASP A 103 5.96 -10.62 -12.34
N GLN A 104 6.94 -10.23 -13.13
CA GLN A 104 6.78 -9.21 -14.17
C GLN A 104 5.67 -9.56 -15.16
N SER A 105 5.59 -10.80 -15.61
CA SER A 105 4.55 -11.24 -16.55
C SER A 105 3.16 -11.20 -15.92
N ALA A 106 3.07 -11.62 -14.65
CA ALA A 106 1.83 -11.58 -13.88
C ALA A 106 1.35 -10.14 -13.65
N ILE A 107 2.26 -9.22 -13.33
CA ILE A 107 1.96 -7.79 -13.18
C ILE A 107 1.46 -7.19 -14.49
N LEU A 108 2.13 -7.49 -15.61
CA LEU A 108 1.71 -7.00 -16.93
C LEU A 108 0.34 -7.53 -17.33
N GLN A 109 0.04 -8.78 -17.01
CA GLN A 109 -1.28 -9.34 -17.22
C GLN A 109 -2.31 -8.69 -16.31
N PHE A 110 -2.02 -8.60 -15.02
CA PHE A 110 -2.89 -7.95 -14.06
C PHE A 110 -3.25 -6.52 -14.48
N SER A 111 -2.26 -5.72 -14.89
CA SER A 111 -2.48 -4.33 -15.34
C SER A 111 -3.39 -4.21 -16.56
N LYS A 112 -3.49 -5.25 -17.38
CA LYS A 112 -4.36 -5.30 -18.57
C LYS A 112 -5.77 -5.79 -18.27
N THR A 113 -5.93 -6.61 -17.25
CA THR A 113 -7.18 -7.34 -16.98
C THR A 113 -7.92 -6.85 -15.74
N TYR A 114 -7.23 -6.20 -14.80
CA TYR A 114 -7.88 -5.68 -13.61
C TYR A 114 -8.67 -4.41 -13.93
N PRO A 115 -9.99 -4.40 -13.71
CA PRO A 115 -10.85 -3.33 -14.23
C PRO A 115 -10.89 -2.07 -13.37
N SER A 116 -10.36 -2.13 -12.14
CA SER A 116 -10.35 -0.99 -11.22
C SER A 116 -8.97 -0.31 -11.16
N PRO A 117 -8.90 0.97 -10.77
CA PRO A 117 -7.63 1.67 -10.61
C PRO A 117 -6.70 1.00 -9.59
N VAL A 118 -5.42 0.98 -9.92
CA VAL A 118 -4.35 0.55 -9.01
C VAL A 118 -3.29 1.63 -8.94
N TRP A 119 -2.98 2.07 -7.72
CA TRP A 119 -1.91 3.02 -7.43
C TRP A 119 -0.81 2.33 -6.62
N VAL A 120 0.42 2.60 -6.98
CA VAL A 120 1.59 2.24 -6.16
C VAL A 120 1.92 3.42 -5.26
N ALA A 121 2.12 3.17 -3.97
CA ALA A 121 2.41 4.19 -2.97
C ALA A 121 3.83 4.75 -3.15
N MET A 122 3.99 5.61 -4.14
CA MET A 122 5.23 6.32 -4.47
C MET A 122 5.22 7.70 -3.79
N GLU A 123 5.22 7.70 -2.47
CA GLU A 123 4.99 8.87 -1.61
C GLU A 123 5.94 10.04 -1.88
N TYR A 124 7.16 9.74 -2.30
CA TYR A 124 8.19 10.77 -2.51
C TYR A 124 7.86 11.78 -3.61
N ARG A 125 7.08 11.38 -4.61
CA ARG A 125 6.65 12.30 -5.67
C ARG A 125 5.79 13.45 -5.16
N TYR A 126 5.18 13.30 -3.99
CA TYR A 126 4.34 14.31 -3.34
C TYR A 126 5.08 15.13 -2.28
N MET A 127 6.34 14.80 -1.98
CA MET A 127 7.16 15.64 -1.08
C MET A 127 7.37 17.01 -1.72
N PRO A 128 7.20 18.11 -0.96
CA PRO A 128 7.25 19.47 -1.53
C PRO A 128 8.46 19.77 -2.40
N PRO A 129 9.70 19.37 -2.04
CA PRO A 129 10.86 19.61 -2.90
C PRO A 129 10.81 18.82 -4.21
N VAL A 130 10.29 17.58 -4.17
CA VAL A 130 10.20 16.71 -5.36
C VAL A 130 9.06 17.18 -6.26
N ALA A 131 7.92 17.51 -5.70
CA ALA A 131 6.77 18.06 -6.44
C ALA A 131 7.17 19.36 -7.14
N ALA A 132 7.82 20.30 -6.43
CA ALA A 132 8.28 21.54 -7.01
C ALA A 132 9.33 21.34 -8.13
N LEU A 133 10.16 20.30 -8.02
CA LEU A 133 11.10 19.94 -9.08
C LEU A 133 10.36 19.40 -10.32
N ILE A 134 9.39 18.51 -10.13
CA ILE A 134 8.59 17.95 -11.22
C ILE A 134 7.85 19.07 -11.97
N ASP A 135 7.18 19.95 -11.24
CA ASP A 135 6.38 21.05 -11.81
C ASP A 135 7.22 22.06 -12.61
N ARG A 136 8.51 22.23 -12.25
CA ARG A 136 9.40 23.23 -12.87
C ARG A 136 10.41 22.62 -13.84
N ALA A 137 10.46 21.32 -13.98
CA ALA A 137 11.52 20.64 -14.73
C ALA A 137 11.58 21.05 -16.21
N GLU A 138 10.43 21.29 -16.84
CA GLU A 138 10.34 21.67 -18.25
C GLU A 138 10.67 23.16 -18.46
N ASP A 139 10.14 24.02 -17.60
CA ASP A 139 10.23 25.48 -17.77
C ASP A 139 11.59 26.07 -17.39
N ALA A 140 12.20 25.57 -16.31
CA ALA A 140 13.39 26.18 -15.73
C ALA A 140 14.72 25.76 -16.37
N THR A 141 14.77 24.63 -17.06
CA THR A 141 16.06 24.01 -17.47
C THR A 141 16.14 23.61 -18.94
N GLY A 142 15.07 23.77 -19.71
CA GLY A 142 15.00 23.20 -21.07
C GLY A 142 15.09 21.67 -21.06
N GLY A 143 14.58 21.04 -20.00
CA GLY A 143 14.62 19.63 -19.71
C GLY A 143 15.73 19.23 -18.73
N ILE A 144 15.49 18.17 -17.97
CA ILE A 144 16.44 17.64 -16.98
C ILE A 144 17.62 17.00 -17.69
N LYS A 145 18.83 17.49 -17.43
CA LYS A 145 20.09 16.93 -17.94
C LYS A 145 20.73 15.97 -16.93
N MET A 146 20.69 16.33 -15.65
CA MET A 146 21.19 15.51 -14.55
C MET A 146 20.44 15.87 -13.27
N LEU A 147 20.09 14.87 -12.49
CA LEU A 147 19.48 15.03 -11.17
C LEU A 147 20.26 14.21 -10.15
N THR A 148 20.67 14.86 -9.05
CA THR A 148 21.27 14.19 -7.90
C THR A 148 20.35 14.36 -6.70
N ILE A 149 19.87 13.27 -6.13
CA ILE A 149 19.08 13.25 -4.90
C ILE A 149 19.92 12.60 -3.79
N ARG A 150 20.05 13.29 -2.66
CA ARG A 150 20.69 12.74 -1.45
C ARG A 150 19.67 12.66 -0.35
N GLU A 151 19.53 11.49 0.23
CA GLU A 151 18.64 11.25 1.34
C GLU A 151 19.42 10.74 2.55
N HIS A 152 19.18 11.34 3.71
CA HIS A 152 19.74 10.91 4.98
C HIS A 152 18.64 10.30 5.82
N ARG A 153 18.78 9.02 6.18
CA ARG A 153 17.81 8.27 6.98
C ARG A 153 18.43 7.72 8.25
N PHE A 154 17.59 7.55 9.26
CA PHE A 154 17.94 6.68 10.38
C PHE A 154 18.03 5.23 9.92
N PRO A 155 18.81 4.38 10.63
CA PRO A 155 18.84 2.95 10.38
C PRO A 155 17.42 2.37 10.38
N PHE A 156 17.18 1.39 9.50
CA PHE A 156 15.89 0.74 9.43
C PHE A 156 15.59 -0.05 10.70
N LEU A 157 14.37 0.06 11.20
CA LEU A 157 13.87 -0.75 12.29
C LEU A 157 13.87 -2.23 11.89
N ARG A 158 14.07 -3.10 12.88
CA ARG A 158 13.99 -4.55 12.70
C ARG A 158 12.58 -4.93 12.21
N LYS A 159 12.51 -5.79 11.20
CA LYS A 159 11.24 -6.25 10.63
C LYS A 159 10.72 -7.45 11.41
N VAL A 160 9.38 -7.53 11.53
CA VAL A 160 8.71 -8.69 12.10
C VAL A 160 8.93 -9.90 11.21
N GLY A 161 9.15 -11.09 11.81
CA GLY A 161 9.39 -12.31 11.07
C GLY A 161 10.72 -12.36 10.31
N ASN A 162 11.64 -11.44 10.63
CA ASN A 162 12.96 -11.34 9.96
C ASN A 162 12.89 -11.23 8.42
N TRP A 163 11.72 -10.96 7.83
CA TRP A 163 11.65 -10.72 6.40
C TRP A 163 12.49 -9.49 6.05
N ASN A 164 13.15 -9.53 4.94
CA ASN A 164 13.94 -8.41 4.45
C ASN A 164 13.29 -7.77 3.21
N ARG A 165 13.95 -6.79 2.63
CA ARG A 165 13.46 -6.03 1.48
C ARG A 165 13.73 -6.68 0.15
N PHE A 166 14.54 -7.71 0.18
CA PHE A 166 15.00 -8.37 -1.03
C PHE A 166 14.10 -9.57 -1.32
N ASN A 167 14.08 -9.97 -2.54
CA ASN A 167 13.22 -11.03 -3.05
C ASN A 167 13.48 -12.44 -2.51
N GLU A 168 14.57 -12.61 -1.79
CA GLU A 168 14.90 -13.91 -1.16
C GLU A 168 14.03 -14.21 0.08
N ASN A 169 13.17 -13.27 0.48
CA ASN A 169 12.28 -13.37 1.62
C ASN A 169 10.93 -12.75 1.34
#